data_9de8d67ce78121036952a4c43a05268c
#
_entry.id   9de8d67ce78121036952a4c43a05268c
#
_cell.length_a   1.000
_cell.length_b   1.000
_cell.length_c   1.000
_cell.angle_alpha   90.00
_cell.angle_beta   90.00
_cell.angle_gamma   90.00
#
_symmetry.space_group_name_H-M   'P 1'
#
loop_
_entity.id
_entity.type
_entity.pdbx_description
1 polymer ?
#
loop_
_entity_poly.entity_id
_entity_poly.type
_entity_poly.pdbx_seq_one_letter_code
_entity_poly.pdbx_strand_id
1 'polypeptide(L)'
;MRSRDLDDTAQIRDAPTQLVLVSDPGQDLDDEMAYIMTCHLCDSHNVVLKGVVTTLYPAFERARLCRGTLDTLGMHSVPVGIGTDGGDTKGVHSARSFEVLASSYLPEPESESAASLQPGRRLLHSLWTDAAPRSLSLVVIASLKDVALFLRDNEALFLEKTKEVVIMGGVQEAEQAQGAGVLCPPMVPDDAHNNQFDRPAAEYVYRRCQEIGVPLVVVSRWSAYAVQMPRSTYDQLALTGSSIGFRLRSAQRETIEQLWQRACAPV
;
A
#
# COMPACT_ATOMS: atom_id res chain seq x y z
N MET A 1 23.80 28.72 -48.28
CA MET A 1 23.64 27.42 -47.63
C MET A 1 23.26 27.67 -46.21
N ARG A 2 21.98 27.47 -45.90
CA ARG A 2 21.45 27.68 -44.52
C ARG A 2 21.51 26.35 -43.81
N SER A 3 22.23 26.31 -42.69
CA SER A 3 22.18 25.19 -41.75
C SER A 3 20.76 25.12 -41.18
N ARG A 4 20.08 24.00 -41.36
CA ARG A 4 18.84 23.67 -40.68
C ARG A 4 19.23 23.11 -39.33
N ASP A 5 18.82 23.81 -38.29
CA ASP A 5 18.86 23.39 -36.92
C ASP A 5 18.07 22.09 -36.76
N LEU A 6 18.75 21.02 -36.38
CA LEU A 6 18.17 19.79 -35.92
C LEU A 6 18.11 19.90 -34.37
N ASP A 7 17.12 20.61 -33.89
CA ASP A 7 16.79 20.61 -32.45
C ASP A 7 15.33 20.18 -32.28
N ASP A 8 15.06 18.94 -32.64
CA ASP A 8 13.79 18.29 -32.39
C ASP A 8 14.00 16.97 -31.63
N THR A 9 14.70 17.08 -30.50
CA THR A 9 14.61 16.07 -29.46
C THR A 9 13.33 16.33 -28.68
N ALA A 10 12.19 16.01 -29.32
CA ALA A 10 10.95 15.81 -28.58
C ALA A 10 11.25 14.78 -27.50
N GLN A 11 11.38 15.25 -26.24
CA GLN A 11 11.45 14.37 -25.08
C GLN A 11 10.21 13.47 -25.14
N ILE A 12 10.41 12.22 -25.46
CA ILE A 12 9.41 11.18 -25.27
C ILE A 12 9.17 11.18 -23.75
N ARG A 13 8.16 11.92 -23.32
CA ARG A 13 7.71 11.82 -21.92
C ARG A 13 7.13 10.42 -21.80
N ASP A 14 7.81 9.57 -21.06
CA ASP A 14 7.29 8.26 -20.70
C ASP A 14 5.88 8.42 -20.12
N ALA A 15 4.98 7.51 -20.50
CA ALA A 15 3.64 7.52 -19.93
C ALA A 15 3.71 7.45 -18.40
N PRO A 16 2.83 8.15 -17.66
CA PRO A 16 2.88 8.19 -16.21
C PRO A 16 2.78 6.78 -15.61
N THR A 17 3.57 6.53 -14.57
CA THR A 17 3.45 5.30 -13.78
C THR A 17 2.13 5.32 -13.03
N GLN A 18 1.25 4.36 -13.33
CA GLN A 18 -0.07 4.25 -12.73
C GLN A 18 -0.02 3.31 -11.53
N LEU A 19 -0.25 3.83 -10.33
CA LEU A 19 -0.24 3.07 -9.08
C LEU A 19 -1.66 2.72 -8.64
N VAL A 20 -1.82 1.49 -8.16
CA VAL A 20 -2.95 1.06 -7.32
C VAL A 20 -2.35 0.57 -6.02
N LEU A 21 -2.86 1.06 -4.90
CA LEU A 21 -2.34 0.77 -3.57
C LEU A 21 -3.33 -0.12 -2.80
N VAL A 22 -2.81 -1.16 -2.13
CA VAL A 22 -3.54 -1.94 -1.12
C VAL A 22 -2.85 -1.71 0.22
N SER A 23 -3.61 -1.25 1.23
CA SER A 23 -3.08 -0.71 2.49
C SER A 23 -4.00 -1.02 3.67
N ASP A 24 -3.51 -0.85 4.90
CA ASP A 24 -4.29 -1.10 6.13
C ASP A 24 -4.09 -0.03 7.21
N PRO A 25 -4.31 1.27 6.87
CA PRO A 25 -4.00 2.39 7.75
C PRO A 25 -4.72 2.29 9.11
N GLY A 26 -4.10 2.85 10.15
CA GLY A 26 -4.73 3.05 11.46
C GLY A 26 -4.15 2.26 12.61
N GLN A 27 -3.12 1.44 12.39
CA GLN A 27 -2.40 0.74 13.46
C GLN A 27 -0.99 1.28 13.63
N ASP A 28 -0.19 1.24 12.60
CA ASP A 28 1.11 1.87 12.51
C ASP A 28 1.07 3.03 11.48
N LEU A 29 2.20 3.65 11.21
CA LEU A 29 2.23 4.95 10.54
C LEU A 29 2.68 4.86 9.08
N ASP A 30 3.08 3.69 8.64
CA ASP A 30 3.69 3.48 7.33
C ASP A 30 2.70 3.66 6.18
N ASP A 31 1.44 3.25 6.33
CA ASP A 31 0.40 3.48 5.33
C ASP A 31 0.13 4.97 5.07
N GLU A 32 -0.06 5.75 6.14
CA GLU A 32 -0.31 7.20 5.98
C GLU A 32 0.95 7.92 5.47
N MET A 33 2.15 7.46 5.85
CA MET A 33 3.40 7.94 5.26
C MET A 33 3.49 7.57 3.78
N ALA A 34 3.05 6.38 3.38
CA ALA A 34 2.99 6.00 1.98
C ALA A 34 2.02 6.89 1.17
N TYR A 35 0.90 7.32 1.75
CA TYR A 35 -0.01 8.28 1.09
C TYR A 35 0.64 9.65 0.91
N ILE A 36 1.34 10.15 1.94
CA ILE A 36 2.08 11.44 1.87
C ILE A 36 3.15 11.36 0.77
N MET A 37 3.94 10.29 0.75
CA MET A 37 4.96 10.09 -0.26
C MET A 37 4.36 9.95 -1.67
N THR A 38 3.25 9.23 -1.81
CA THR A 38 2.56 9.06 -3.09
C THR A 38 2.00 10.40 -3.59
N CYS A 39 1.42 11.22 -2.71
CA CYS A 39 0.99 12.58 -3.03
C CYS A 39 2.16 13.40 -3.59
N HIS A 40 3.29 13.40 -2.89
CA HIS A 40 4.50 14.10 -3.35
C HIS A 40 5.00 13.57 -4.71
N LEU A 41 4.98 12.26 -4.93
CA LEU A 41 5.37 11.66 -6.20
C LEU A 41 4.41 12.02 -7.34
N CYS A 42 3.10 12.15 -7.06
CA CYS A 42 2.14 12.62 -8.05
C CYS A 42 2.39 14.08 -8.45
N ASP A 43 2.81 14.92 -7.51
CA ASP A 43 3.08 16.35 -7.75
C ASP A 43 4.44 16.59 -8.42
N SER A 44 5.47 15.81 -8.05
CA SER A 44 6.86 16.08 -8.43
C SER A 44 7.41 15.13 -9.51
N HIS A 45 6.76 14.01 -9.74
CA HIS A 45 7.20 12.96 -10.65
C HIS A 45 6.06 12.52 -11.56
N ASN A 46 6.38 11.79 -12.60
CA ASN A 46 5.38 11.30 -13.55
C ASN A 46 4.63 10.06 -13.00
N VAL A 47 3.89 10.22 -11.90
CA VAL A 47 3.13 9.19 -11.21
C VAL A 47 1.67 9.59 -11.08
N VAL A 48 0.76 8.64 -11.20
CA VAL A 48 -0.69 8.82 -11.00
C VAL A 48 -1.20 7.73 -10.06
N LEU A 49 -1.78 8.11 -8.92
CA LEU A 49 -2.50 7.19 -8.04
C LEU A 49 -3.91 6.96 -8.60
N LYS A 50 -4.17 5.75 -9.06
CA LYS A 50 -5.44 5.35 -9.70
C LYS A 50 -6.51 4.99 -8.68
N GLY A 51 -6.13 4.51 -7.51
CA GLY A 51 -7.05 4.15 -6.43
C GLY A 51 -6.33 3.46 -5.27
N VAL A 52 -7.02 3.40 -4.14
CA VAL A 52 -6.57 2.71 -2.93
C VAL A 52 -7.64 1.72 -2.49
N VAL A 53 -7.26 0.50 -2.16
CA VAL A 53 -8.12 -0.48 -1.47
C VAL A 53 -7.56 -0.69 -0.08
N THR A 54 -8.40 -0.46 0.94
CA THR A 54 -8.01 -0.73 2.32
C THR A 54 -8.48 -2.11 2.74
N THR A 55 -7.67 -2.81 3.49
CA THR A 55 -7.94 -4.18 3.97
C THR A 55 -7.73 -4.28 5.48
N LEU A 56 -7.91 -5.44 6.06
CA LEU A 56 -7.91 -5.76 7.47
C LEU A 56 -9.12 -5.20 8.24
N TYR A 57 -9.48 -5.94 9.29
CA TYR A 57 -10.52 -5.51 10.23
C TYR A 57 -10.05 -4.28 11.04
N PRO A 58 -10.87 -3.28 11.23
CA PRO A 58 -12.20 -3.03 10.65
C PRO A 58 -12.08 -2.28 9.30
N ALA A 59 -12.33 -2.98 8.19
CA ALA A 59 -12.04 -2.49 6.84
C ALA A 59 -12.74 -1.16 6.48
N PHE A 60 -13.98 -0.96 6.94
CA PHE A 60 -14.72 0.27 6.71
C PHE A 60 -14.07 1.48 7.39
N GLU A 61 -13.65 1.34 8.65
CA GLU A 61 -12.99 2.41 9.40
C GLU A 61 -11.63 2.78 8.80
N ARG A 62 -10.89 1.76 8.34
CA ARG A 62 -9.63 1.97 7.61
C ARG A 62 -9.87 2.71 6.29
N ALA A 63 -10.96 2.41 5.58
CA ALA A 63 -11.32 3.13 4.36
C ALA A 63 -11.71 4.59 4.64
N ARG A 64 -12.42 4.85 5.75
CA ARG A 64 -12.70 6.23 6.20
C ARG A 64 -11.42 6.99 6.52
N LEU A 65 -10.48 6.37 7.23
CA LEU A 65 -9.19 6.99 7.55
C LEU A 65 -8.38 7.28 6.28
N CYS A 66 -8.32 6.32 5.36
CA CYS A 66 -7.69 6.52 4.05
C CYS A 66 -8.33 7.70 3.31
N ARG A 67 -9.68 7.74 3.23
CA ARG A 67 -10.39 8.84 2.56
C ARG A 67 -10.08 10.19 3.19
N GLY A 68 -10.17 10.30 4.52
CA GLY A 68 -9.85 11.54 5.24
C GLY A 68 -8.41 11.99 5.05
N THR A 69 -7.47 11.06 5.04
CA THR A 69 -6.05 11.35 4.77
C THR A 69 -5.87 11.87 3.35
N LEU A 70 -6.43 11.20 2.34
CA LEU A 70 -6.36 11.63 0.95
C LEU A 70 -7.05 12.98 0.72
N ASP A 71 -8.18 13.23 1.38
CA ASP A 71 -8.88 14.52 1.32
C ASP A 71 -8.00 15.65 1.89
N THR A 72 -7.37 15.40 3.02
CA THR A 72 -6.45 16.38 3.64
C THR A 72 -5.22 16.66 2.78
N LEU A 73 -4.79 15.66 1.99
CA LEU A 73 -3.69 15.80 1.01
C LEU A 73 -4.15 16.42 -0.34
N GLY A 74 -5.41 16.79 -0.49
CA GLY A 74 -5.95 17.35 -1.73
C GLY A 74 -6.22 16.30 -2.83
N MET A 75 -6.14 15.01 -2.52
CA MET A 75 -6.33 13.90 -3.45
C MET A 75 -7.79 13.42 -3.49
N HIS A 76 -8.74 14.36 -3.57
CA HIS A 76 -10.19 14.10 -3.50
C HIS A 76 -10.71 13.17 -4.60
N SER A 77 -10.09 13.20 -5.79
CA SER A 77 -10.52 12.41 -6.95
C SER A 77 -10.07 10.94 -6.90
N VAL A 78 -9.17 10.58 -6.00
CA VAL A 78 -8.66 9.20 -5.89
C VAL A 78 -9.73 8.32 -5.24
N PRO A 79 -10.26 7.30 -5.94
CA PRO A 79 -11.27 6.42 -5.38
C PRO A 79 -10.69 5.53 -4.28
N VAL A 80 -11.50 5.27 -3.24
CA VAL A 80 -11.15 4.40 -2.12
C VAL A 80 -12.13 3.22 -2.07
N GLY A 81 -11.57 2.01 -2.01
CA GLY A 81 -12.31 0.76 -1.89
C GLY A 81 -12.22 0.16 -0.49
N ILE A 82 -13.35 -0.33 0.00
CA ILE A 82 -13.43 -1.13 1.22
C ILE A 82 -13.12 -2.58 0.84
N GLY A 83 -11.98 -3.09 1.26
CA GLY A 83 -11.56 -4.47 1.04
C GLY A 83 -12.17 -5.45 2.05
N THR A 84 -11.52 -6.59 2.18
CA THR A 84 -11.91 -7.64 3.14
C THR A 84 -11.32 -7.37 4.53
N ASP A 85 -11.69 -8.20 5.51
CA ASP A 85 -11.03 -8.21 6.83
C ASP A 85 -9.58 -8.72 6.78
N GLY A 86 -9.04 -9.02 5.59
CA GLY A 86 -7.63 -9.32 5.35
C GLY A 86 -7.12 -10.64 5.93
N GLY A 87 -8.00 -11.51 6.39
CA GLY A 87 -7.72 -12.75 7.09
C GLY A 87 -8.48 -12.81 8.41
N ASP A 88 -8.09 -13.70 9.32
CA ASP A 88 -8.71 -13.81 10.66
C ASP A 88 -8.03 -12.85 11.66
N THR A 89 -8.28 -11.57 11.47
CA THR A 89 -7.66 -10.51 12.29
C THR A 89 -8.61 -9.92 13.33
N LYS A 90 -9.84 -10.45 13.45
CA LYS A 90 -10.84 -10.04 14.43
C LYS A 90 -10.33 -10.30 15.85
N GLY A 91 -10.24 -9.29 16.67
CA GLY A 91 -9.71 -9.38 18.04
C GLY A 91 -8.26 -8.92 18.19
N VAL A 92 -7.51 -8.77 17.12
CA VAL A 92 -6.15 -8.20 17.14
C VAL A 92 -6.20 -6.68 16.98
N HIS A 93 -7.18 -6.17 16.22
CA HIS A 93 -7.32 -4.74 15.91
C HIS A 93 -8.57 -4.14 16.53
N SER A 94 -8.45 -2.91 17.04
CA SER A 94 -9.55 -2.15 17.63
C SER A 94 -9.84 -0.91 16.80
N ALA A 95 -11.10 -0.70 16.43
CA ALA A 95 -11.53 0.51 15.70
C ALA A 95 -11.32 1.81 16.49
N ARG A 96 -11.29 1.74 17.83
CA ARG A 96 -11.26 2.95 18.67
C ARG A 96 -9.92 3.69 18.69
N SER A 97 -8.80 3.00 18.50
CA SER A 97 -7.49 3.58 18.71
C SER A 97 -7.15 4.69 17.70
N PHE A 98 -7.53 4.53 16.44
CA PHE A 98 -7.21 5.53 15.41
C PHE A 98 -8.34 6.56 15.20
N GLU A 99 -9.59 6.28 15.55
CA GLU A 99 -10.67 7.25 15.47
C GLU A 99 -10.41 8.49 16.33
N VAL A 100 -9.92 8.30 17.54
CA VAL A 100 -9.59 9.40 18.45
C VAL A 100 -8.48 10.29 17.90
N LEU A 101 -7.41 9.68 17.40
CA LEU A 101 -6.25 10.39 16.87
C LEU A 101 -6.52 11.07 15.53
N ALA A 102 -7.42 10.53 14.73
CA ALA A 102 -7.77 11.04 13.41
C ALA A 102 -9.03 11.93 13.38
N SER A 103 -9.63 12.23 14.54
CA SER A 103 -10.94 12.89 14.64
C SER A 103 -11.05 14.24 13.91
N SER A 104 -9.92 14.93 13.69
CA SER A 104 -9.90 16.23 13.00
C SER A 104 -10.07 16.14 11.47
N TYR A 105 -9.89 14.97 10.88
CA TYR A 105 -9.99 14.76 9.43
C TYR A 105 -10.66 13.43 9.03
N LEU A 106 -11.06 12.61 9.99
CA LEU A 106 -11.81 11.40 9.73
C LEU A 106 -13.24 11.78 9.28
N PRO A 107 -13.67 11.45 8.05
CA PRO A 107 -15.01 11.78 7.61
C PRO A 107 -16.05 11.04 8.43
N GLU A 108 -17.13 11.76 8.80
CA GLU A 108 -18.27 11.14 9.49
C GLU A 108 -18.84 9.98 8.64
N PRO A 109 -19.34 8.89 9.27
CA PRO A 109 -19.82 7.70 8.55
C PRO A 109 -20.90 7.97 7.50
N GLU A 110 -21.74 8.99 7.74
CA GLU A 110 -22.85 9.36 6.88
C GLU A 110 -22.57 10.55 5.95
N SER A 111 -21.31 11.05 5.95
CA SER A 111 -20.92 12.16 5.08
C SER A 111 -20.84 11.77 3.61
N GLU A 112 -20.91 12.76 2.71
CA GLU A 112 -20.71 12.53 1.28
C GLU A 112 -19.35 11.90 0.99
N SER A 113 -18.31 12.28 1.73
CA SER A 113 -16.96 11.71 1.61
C SER A 113 -16.94 10.23 1.97
N ALA A 114 -17.60 9.81 3.06
CA ALA A 114 -17.74 8.41 3.39
C ALA A 114 -18.68 7.67 2.42
N ALA A 115 -19.71 8.32 1.88
CA ALA A 115 -20.58 7.75 0.86
C ALA A 115 -19.88 7.51 -0.48
N SER A 116 -18.73 8.15 -0.72
CA SER A 116 -17.91 7.88 -1.91
C SER A 116 -17.14 6.55 -1.85
N LEU A 117 -17.06 5.92 -0.68
CA LEU A 117 -16.44 4.62 -0.51
C LEU A 117 -17.21 3.53 -1.24
N GLN A 118 -16.49 2.62 -1.87
CA GLN A 118 -17.12 1.55 -2.65
C GLN A 118 -16.50 0.18 -2.30
N PRO A 119 -17.15 -0.95 -2.65
CA PRO A 119 -16.54 -2.26 -2.44
C PRO A 119 -15.21 -2.38 -3.17
N GLY A 120 -14.14 -2.77 -2.46
CA GLY A 120 -12.78 -2.87 -2.99
C GLY A 120 -12.66 -3.76 -4.21
N ARG A 121 -13.37 -4.91 -4.21
CA ARG A 121 -13.43 -5.81 -5.37
C ARG A 121 -13.98 -5.12 -6.62
N ARG A 122 -15.00 -4.29 -6.47
CA ARG A 122 -15.59 -3.53 -7.59
C ARG A 122 -14.61 -2.48 -8.10
N LEU A 123 -13.96 -1.77 -7.17
CA LEU A 123 -12.95 -0.78 -7.53
C LEU A 123 -11.79 -1.41 -8.31
N LEU A 124 -11.20 -2.51 -7.82
CA LEU A 124 -10.14 -3.23 -8.52
C LEU A 124 -10.58 -3.61 -9.93
N HIS A 125 -11.77 -4.23 -10.06
CA HIS A 125 -12.27 -4.63 -11.38
C HIS A 125 -12.41 -3.46 -12.35
N SER A 126 -12.96 -2.32 -11.90
CA SER A 126 -13.08 -1.11 -12.74
C SER A 126 -11.72 -0.58 -13.15
N LEU A 127 -10.78 -0.42 -12.19
CA LEU A 127 -9.43 0.09 -12.48
C LEU A 127 -8.68 -0.78 -13.50
N TRP A 128 -8.78 -2.10 -13.37
CA TRP A 128 -8.15 -3.02 -14.34
C TRP A 128 -8.84 -3.00 -15.69
N THR A 129 -10.17 -2.93 -15.73
CA THR A 129 -10.93 -2.86 -17.01
C THR A 129 -10.55 -1.62 -17.81
N ASP A 130 -10.41 -0.48 -17.14
CA ASP A 130 -10.16 0.82 -17.78
C ASP A 130 -8.67 1.06 -18.12
N ALA A 131 -7.78 0.23 -17.63
CA ALA A 131 -6.35 0.39 -17.80
C ALA A 131 -5.87 -0.04 -19.20
N ALA A 132 -4.79 0.59 -19.66
CA ALA A 132 -4.04 0.12 -20.83
C ALA A 132 -3.31 -1.20 -20.49
N PRO A 133 -2.98 -2.04 -21.47
CA PRO A 133 -2.19 -3.24 -21.23
C PRO A 133 -0.87 -2.94 -20.52
N ARG A 134 -0.53 -3.73 -19.51
CA ARG A 134 0.73 -3.66 -18.73
C ARG A 134 1.06 -2.25 -18.22
N SER A 135 0.05 -1.51 -17.76
CA SER A 135 0.22 -0.13 -17.29
C SER A 135 0.09 0.05 -15.78
N LEU A 136 -0.54 -0.92 -15.06
CA LEU A 136 -0.78 -0.80 -13.63
C LEU A 136 0.35 -1.43 -12.81
N SER A 137 0.97 -0.64 -11.95
CA SER A 137 1.82 -1.11 -10.85
C SER A 137 0.96 -1.26 -9.60
N LEU A 138 0.78 -2.50 -9.14
CA LEU A 138 0.06 -2.80 -7.91
C LEU A 138 1.02 -2.82 -6.73
N VAL A 139 0.83 -1.92 -5.78
CA VAL A 139 1.65 -1.82 -4.57
C VAL A 139 0.84 -2.33 -3.38
N VAL A 140 1.32 -3.35 -2.69
CA VAL A 140 0.64 -4.01 -1.56
C VAL A 140 1.50 -3.83 -0.32
N ILE A 141 1.01 -3.03 0.61
CA ILE A 141 1.67 -2.76 1.90
C ILE A 141 0.89 -3.32 3.08
N ALA A 142 -0.02 -4.26 2.81
CA ALA A 142 -0.95 -4.88 3.75
C ALA A 142 -1.11 -6.37 3.46
N SER A 143 -2.18 -7.00 4.00
CA SER A 143 -2.58 -8.38 3.65
C SER A 143 -2.78 -8.56 2.14
N LEU A 144 -2.38 -9.71 1.62
CA LEU A 144 -2.54 -10.06 0.21
C LEU A 144 -3.91 -10.65 -0.14
N LYS A 145 -4.85 -10.71 0.82
CA LYS A 145 -6.13 -11.38 0.61
C LYS A 145 -6.95 -10.79 -0.53
N ASP A 146 -7.11 -9.47 -0.57
CA ASP A 146 -7.90 -8.82 -1.61
C ASP A 146 -7.29 -9.02 -3.00
N VAL A 147 -5.96 -8.99 -3.09
CA VAL A 147 -5.22 -9.28 -4.33
C VAL A 147 -5.38 -10.73 -4.76
N ALA A 148 -5.29 -11.68 -3.82
CA ALA A 148 -5.49 -13.10 -4.10
C ALA A 148 -6.88 -13.40 -4.66
N LEU A 149 -7.92 -12.81 -4.06
CA LEU A 149 -9.31 -12.94 -4.53
C LEU A 149 -9.47 -12.32 -5.92
N PHE A 150 -8.92 -11.13 -6.15
CA PHE A 150 -9.03 -10.46 -7.43
C PHE A 150 -8.29 -11.22 -8.54
N LEU A 151 -7.06 -11.65 -8.29
CA LEU A 151 -6.25 -12.45 -9.21
C LEU A 151 -6.95 -13.76 -9.55
N ARG A 152 -7.48 -14.48 -8.56
CA ARG A 152 -8.20 -15.74 -8.78
C ARG A 152 -9.41 -15.57 -9.69
N ASP A 153 -10.20 -14.52 -9.45
CA ASP A 153 -11.48 -14.33 -10.12
C ASP A 153 -11.34 -13.61 -11.48
N ASN A 154 -10.20 -12.95 -11.75
CA ASN A 154 -9.98 -12.12 -12.93
C ASN A 154 -8.57 -12.30 -13.55
N GLU A 155 -8.03 -13.52 -13.56
CA GLU A 155 -6.64 -13.79 -13.90
C GLU A 155 -6.23 -13.26 -15.28
N ALA A 156 -7.05 -13.46 -16.31
CA ALA A 156 -6.73 -12.97 -17.66
C ALA A 156 -6.62 -11.45 -17.71
N LEU A 157 -7.54 -10.75 -17.04
CA LEU A 157 -7.53 -9.30 -16.93
C LEU A 157 -6.33 -8.80 -16.12
N PHE A 158 -6.03 -9.49 -15.01
CA PHE A 158 -4.87 -9.19 -14.17
C PHE A 158 -3.56 -9.30 -14.97
N LEU A 159 -3.36 -10.41 -15.68
CA LEU A 159 -2.18 -10.63 -16.51
C LEU A 159 -2.05 -9.59 -17.64
N GLU A 160 -3.15 -9.25 -18.29
CA GLU A 160 -3.15 -8.28 -19.40
C GLU A 160 -2.75 -6.87 -18.95
N LYS A 161 -3.27 -6.42 -17.81
CA LYS A 161 -3.19 -5.02 -17.40
C LYS A 161 -2.08 -4.71 -16.38
N THR A 162 -1.65 -5.72 -15.61
CA THR A 162 -0.64 -5.53 -14.56
C THR A 162 0.76 -5.46 -15.17
N LYS A 163 1.46 -4.37 -14.87
CA LYS A 163 2.87 -4.19 -15.19
C LYS A 163 3.75 -4.99 -14.22
N GLU A 164 3.47 -4.84 -12.93
CA GLU A 164 4.21 -5.46 -11.83
C GLU A 164 3.40 -5.46 -10.54
N VAL A 165 3.77 -6.31 -9.61
CA VAL A 165 3.28 -6.29 -8.23
C VAL A 165 4.44 -6.04 -7.28
N VAL A 166 4.34 -4.97 -6.48
CA VAL A 166 5.32 -4.61 -5.44
C VAL A 166 4.72 -4.95 -4.09
N ILE A 167 5.40 -5.77 -3.30
CA ILE A 167 4.89 -6.28 -2.02
C ILE A 167 5.82 -5.86 -0.89
N MET A 168 5.29 -5.15 0.12
CA MET A 168 5.94 -5.01 1.40
C MET A 168 5.72 -6.30 2.21
N GLY A 169 6.72 -7.16 2.23
CA GLY A 169 6.63 -8.50 2.80
C GLY A 169 8.00 -9.10 3.03
N GLY A 170 8.21 -10.31 2.55
CA GLY A 170 9.49 -10.98 2.62
C GLY A 170 9.47 -12.32 1.90
N VAL A 171 10.64 -12.84 1.62
CA VAL A 171 10.85 -14.13 0.96
C VAL A 171 11.74 -15.01 1.83
N GLN A 172 11.49 -16.33 1.79
CA GLN A 172 12.33 -17.31 2.44
C GLN A 172 13.75 -17.30 1.85
N GLU A 173 14.74 -17.47 2.68
CA GLU A 173 16.13 -17.56 2.23
C GLU A 173 16.36 -18.77 1.34
N ALA A 174 17.12 -18.59 0.27
CA ALA A 174 17.33 -19.60 -0.76
C ALA A 174 18.16 -20.83 -0.31
N GLU A 175 18.71 -20.85 0.90
CA GLU A 175 19.52 -21.96 1.42
C GLU A 175 18.75 -23.29 1.49
N GLN A 176 17.42 -23.25 1.55
CA GLN A 176 16.57 -24.44 1.56
C GLN A 176 16.32 -25.02 0.15
N ALA A 177 16.72 -24.33 -0.91
CA ALA A 177 16.54 -24.76 -2.30
C ALA A 177 17.79 -25.44 -2.89
N GLN A 178 18.84 -25.70 -2.13
CA GLN A 178 20.09 -26.29 -2.59
C GLN A 178 19.95 -27.79 -2.90
N GLY A 179 19.20 -28.16 -3.90
CA GLY A 179 19.12 -29.55 -4.34
C GLY A 179 18.81 -29.76 -5.81
N ALA A 180 18.41 -28.73 -6.54
CA ALA A 180 17.77 -28.93 -7.84
C ALA A 180 18.43 -28.23 -9.04
N GLY A 181 19.61 -27.69 -8.96
CA GLY A 181 20.28 -27.06 -10.13
C GLY A 181 19.50 -25.90 -10.75
N VAL A 182 18.54 -25.30 -10.03
CA VAL A 182 17.74 -24.19 -10.50
C VAL A 182 18.51 -22.91 -10.26
N LEU A 183 18.84 -22.20 -11.33
CA LEU A 183 19.59 -20.93 -11.29
C LEU A 183 18.91 -19.83 -10.47
N CYS A 184 17.59 -19.89 -10.30
CA CYS A 184 16.80 -18.95 -9.51
C CYS A 184 15.58 -19.69 -8.92
N PRO A 185 15.58 -20.02 -7.63
CA PRO A 185 14.44 -20.66 -7.00
C PRO A 185 13.25 -19.70 -6.98
N PRO A 186 12.00 -20.21 -7.02
CA PRO A 186 10.82 -19.37 -6.92
C PRO A 186 10.78 -18.64 -5.57
N MET A 187 10.31 -17.41 -5.59
CA MET A 187 10.06 -16.63 -4.36
C MET A 187 8.92 -17.27 -3.58
N VAL A 188 9.18 -17.62 -2.34
CA VAL A 188 8.18 -18.15 -1.38
C VAL A 188 8.04 -17.13 -0.25
N PRO A 189 6.81 -16.73 0.15
CA PRO A 189 6.64 -15.77 1.22
C PRO A 189 7.22 -16.30 2.54
N ASP A 190 7.95 -15.44 3.27
CA ASP A 190 8.45 -15.71 4.61
C ASP A 190 7.40 -15.43 5.70
N ASP A 191 7.85 -15.26 6.94
CA ASP A 191 7.03 -14.93 8.11
C ASP A 191 6.82 -13.41 8.31
N ALA A 192 7.02 -12.59 7.29
CA ALA A 192 6.72 -11.16 7.36
C ALA A 192 5.24 -10.93 7.73
N HIS A 193 4.99 -9.85 8.48
CA HIS A 193 3.69 -9.59 9.09
C HIS A 193 2.55 -9.58 8.07
N ASN A 194 2.72 -8.87 6.94
CA ASN A 194 1.73 -8.82 5.87
C ASN A 194 1.47 -10.18 5.21
N ASN A 195 2.47 -11.06 5.15
CA ASN A 195 2.29 -12.43 4.68
C ASN A 195 1.49 -13.29 5.67
N GLN A 196 1.59 -12.99 6.98
CA GLN A 196 0.94 -13.77 8.03
C GLN A 196 -0.53 -13.44 8.22
N PHE A 197 -1.00 -12.26 7.84
CA PHE A 197 -2.42 -11.90 7.94
C PHE A 197 -3.33 -12.90 7.23
N ASP A 198 -2.94 -13.35 6.04
CA ASP A 198 -3.57 -14.47 5.32
C ASP A 198 -2.48 -15.25 4.57
N ARG A 199 -1.87 -16.20 5.25
CA ARG A 199 -0.77 -17.00 4.70
C ARG A 199 -1.13 -17.73 3.41
N PRO A 200 -2.31 -18.39 3.30
CA PRO A 200 -2.73 -19.02 2.05
C PRO A 200 -2.86 -18.02 0.88
N ALA A 201 -3.36 -16.80 1.15
CA ALA A 201 -3.46 -15.75 0.13
C ALA A 201 -2.08 -15.28 -0.34
N ALA A 202 -1.13 -15.09 0.60
CA ALA A 202 0.24 -14.73 0.29
C ALA A 202 0.91 -15.80 -0.59
N GLU A 203 0.84 -17.07 -0.20
CA GLU A 203 1.39 -18.19 -0.98
C GLU A 203 0.78 -18.28 -2.38
N TYR A 204 -0.54 -18.06 -2.49
CA TYR A 204 -1.22 -18.04 -3.78
C TYR A 204 -0.71 -16.92 -4.69
N VAL A 205 -0.64 -15.67 -4.19
CA VAL A 205 -0.21 -14.51 -4.99
C VAL A 205 1.24 -14.67 -5.45
N TYR A 206 2.15 -15.01 -4.52
CA TYR A 206 3.56 -15.20 -4.86
C TYR A 206 3.74 -16.28 -5.92
N ARG A 207 3.16 -17.45 -5.71
CA ARG A 207 3.23 -18.57 -6.66
C ARG A 207 2.58 -18.21 -7.99
N ARG A 208 1.33 -17.70 -7.96
CA ARG A 208 0.57 -17.51 -9.19
C ARG A 208 1.13 -16.43 -10.09
N CYS A 209 1.57 -15.30 -9.53
CA CYS A 209 2.22 -14.25 -10.32
C CYS A 209 3.46 -14.76 -11.05
N GLN A 210 4.29 -15.57 -10.38
CA GLN A 210 5.47 -16.16 -11.00
C GLN A 210 5.10 -17.16 -12.11
N GLU A 211 4.08 -18.02 -11.89
CA GLU A 211 3.60 -18.98 -12.89
C GLU A 211 3.07 -18.32 -14.17
N ILE A 212 2.35 -17.20 -14.04
CA ILE A 212 1.78 -16.48 -15.19
C ILE A 212 2.71 -15.38 -15.74
N GLY A 213 3.90 -15.22 -15.17
CA GLY A 213 4.91 -14.26 -15.64
C GLY A 213 4.61 -12.79 -15.33
N VAL A 214 3.85 -12.49 -14.26
CA VAL A 214 3.71 -11.14 -13.73
C VAL A 214 4.90 -10.83 -12.82
N PRO A 215 5.68 -9.77 -13.11
CA PRO A 215 6.84 -9.41 -12.30
C PRO A 215 6.47 -9.15 -10.84
N LEU A 216 7.24 -9.73 -9.91
CA LEU A 216 7.15 -9.48 -8.48
C LEU A 216 8.39 -8.72 -8.00
N VAL A 217 8.16 -7.67 -7.23
CA VAL A 217 9.18 -6.95 -6.45
C VAL A 217 8.82 -7.06 -4.98
N VAL A 218 9.68 -7.67 -4.18
CA VAL A 218 9.43 -7.85 -2.74
C VAL A 218 10.38 -6.96 -1.95
N VAL A 219 9.81 -6.01 -1.21
CA VAL A 219 10.53 -5.15 -0.27
C VAL A 219 10.47 -5.82 1.09
N SER A 220 11.60 -6.41 1.49
CA SER A 220 11.70 -7.18 2.73
C SER A 220 11.99 -6.28 3.94
N ARG A 221 11.83 -6.85 5.15
CA ARG A 221 12.22 -6.21 6.41
C ARG A 221 13.69 -5.75 6.42
N TRP A 222 14.57 -6.44 5.73
CA TRP A 222 15.98 -6.06 5.61
C TRP A 222 16.16 -4.74 4.84
N SER A 223 15.36 -4.53 3.80
CA SER A 223 15.33 -3.24 3.08
C SER A 223 14.83 -2.12 3.99
N ALA A 224 13.80 -2.37 4.78
CA ALA A 224 13.28 -1.41 5.76
C ALA A 224 14.31 -1.06 6.85
N TYR A 225 15.05 -2.04 7.33
CA TYR A 225 16.12 -1.80 8.34
C TYR A 225 17.32 -1.05 7.76
N ALA A 226 17.62 -1.23 6.47
CA ALA A 226 18.70 -0.53 5.80
C ALA A 226 18.40 0.94 5.53
N VAL A 227 17.12 1.33 5.44
CA VAL A 227 16.67 2.69 5.16
C VAL A 227 15.82 3.19 6.33
N GLN A 228 16.47 3.76 7.34
CA GLN A 228 15.79 4.27 8.53
C GLN A 228 15.29 5.70 8.30
N MET A 229 14.02 5.93 8.57
CA MET A 229 13.44 7.26 8.59
C MET A 229 13.84 7.99 9.88
N PRO A 230 14.39 9.21 9.80
CA PRO A 230 14.71 9.99 10.98
C PRO A 230 13.46 10.27 11.82
N ARG A 231 13.54 10.08 13.14
CA ARG A 231 12.44 10.39 14.07
C ARG A 231 11.95 11.85 13.93
N SER A 232 12.85 12.78 13.65
CA SER A 232 12.55 14.19 13.42
C SER A 232 11.57 14.44 12.26
N THR A 233 11.39 13.47 11.36
CA THR A 233 10.43 13.57 10.25
C THR A 233 9.00 13.82 10.76
N TYR A 234 8.59 13.11 11.79
CA TYR A 234 7.24 13.30 12.38
C TYR A 234 7.08 14.67 13.05
N ASP A 235 8.12 15.17 13.73
CA ASP A 235 8.10 16.52 14.30
C ASP A 235 8.05 17.57 13.19
N GLN A 236 8.78 17.40 12.10
CA GLN A 236 8.74 18.29 10.93
C GLN A 236 7.38 18.29 10.24
N LEU A 237 6.76 17.12 10.05
CA LEU A 237 5.40 17.02 9.52
C LEU A 237 4.40 17.76 10.41
N ALA A 238 4.51 17.65 11.73
CA ALA A 238 3.63 18.38 12.64
C ALA A 238 3.85 19.90 12.60
N LEU A 239 5.08 20.36 12.36
CA LEU A 239 5.40 21.79 12.22
C LEU A 239 4.77 22.42 10.96
N THR A 240 4.35 21.62 9.98
CA THR A 240 3.58 22.14 8.84
C THR A 240 2.18 22.64 9.21
N GLY A 241 1.70 22.31 10.41
CA GLY A 241 0.33 22.62 10.85
C GLY A 241 -0.73 21.65 10.31
N SER A 242 -0.33 20.63 9.54
CA SER A 242 -1.25 19.62 9.01
C SER A 242 -1.81 18.73 10.12
N SER A 243 -3.12 18.45 10.09
CA SER A 243 -3.79 17.50 10.99
C SER A 243 -3.17 16.09 10.90
N ILE A 244 -2.77 15.64 9.71
CA ILE A 244 -2.05 14.39 9.51
C ILE A 244 -0.71 14.43 10.26
N GLY A 245 0.07 15.49 10.09
CA GLY A 245 1.35 15.65 10.78
C GLY A 245 1.22 15.60 12.30
N PHE A 246 0.21 16.25 12.85
CA PHE A 246 -0.09 16.16 14.30
C PHE A 246 -0.46 14.75 14.74
N ARG A 247 -1.33 14.07 13.98
CA ARG A 247 -1.71 12.69 14.27
C ARG A 247 -0.50 11.74 14.24
N LEU A 248 0.28 11.78 13.18
CA LEU A 248 1.45 10.90 13.02
C LEU A 248 2.45 11.10 14.16
N ARG A 249 2.74 12.34 14.54
CA ARG A 249 3.60 12.62 15.69
C ARG A 249 3.02 12.11 17.01
N SER A 250 1.72 12.29 17.23
CA SER A 250 1.05 11.82 18.45
C SER A 250 1.03 10.30 18.53
N ALA A 251 0.67 9.63 17.46
CA ALA A 251 0.65 8.17 17.38
C ALA A 251 2.05 7.56 17.54
N GLN A 252 3.08 8.18 16.96
CA GLN A 252 4.47 7.75 17.17
C GLN A 252 4.88 7.82 18.64
N ARG A 253 4.55 8.93 19.31
CA ARG A 253 4.88 9.10 20.73
C ARG A 253 4.18 8.08 21.61
N GLU A 254 2.91 7.85 21.36
CA GLU A 254 2.12 6.85 22.07
C GLU A 254 2.69 5.43 21.86
N THR A 255 3.02 5.06 20.64
CA THR A 255 3.64 3.76 20.32
C THR A 255 4.97 3.57 21.05
N ILE A 256 5.83 4.60 21.08
CA ILE A 256 7.11 4.55 21.79
C ILE A 256 6.89 4.41 23.30
N GLU A 257 5.93 5.14 23.87
CA GLU A 257 5.60 5.03 25.28
C GLU A 257 5.11 3.65 25.66
N GLN A 258 4.22 3.07 24.86
CA GLN A 258 3.73 1.70 25.06
C GLN A 258 4.85 0.65 24.93
N LEU A 259 5.78 0.83 23.99
CA LEU A 259 6.96 -0.02 23.87
C LEU A 259 7.85 0.08 25.11
N TRP A 260 8.09 1.29 25.58
CA TRP A 260 8.88 1.54 26.79
C TRP A 260 8.25 0.90 28.03
N GLN A 261 6.94 1.09 28.23
CA GLN A 261 6.20 0.49 29.34
C GLN A 261 6.31 -1.04 29.31
N ARG A 262 6.18 -1.67 28.14
CA ARG A 262 6.35 -3.12 28.00
C ARG A 262 7.77 -3.58 28.28
N ALA A 263 8.78 -2.84 27.80
CA ALA A 263 10.18 -3.18 28.03
C ALA A 263 10.61 -3.04 29.50
N CYS A 264 9.98 -2.12 30.24
CA CYS A 264 10.26 -1.84 31.64
C CYS A 264 9.30 -2.56 32.61
N ALA A 265 8.32 -3.33 32.10
CA ALA A 265 7.42 -4.10 32.97
C ALA A 265 8.22 -5.14 33.79
N PRO A 266 7.96 -5.29 35.08
CA PRO A 266 8.57 -6.37 35.85
C PRO A 266 8.15 -7.72 35.26
N VAL A 267 9.12 -8.63 35.15
CA VAL A 267 8.94 -10.03 34.70
C VAL A 267 8.13 -10.83 35.71
#